data_368a1ddefabdea21335b4543644c58f6
#
_entry.id   368a1ddefabdea21335b4543644c58f6
#
_cell.length_a   1.000
_cell.length_b   1.000
_cell.length_c   1.000
_cell.angle_alpha   90.00
_cell.angle_beta   90.00
_cell.angle_gamma   90.00
#
_symmetry.space_group_name_H-M   'P 1'
#
loop_
_entity.id
_entity.type
_entity.pdbx_description
1 polymer ?
#
loop_
_entity_poly.entity_id
_entity_poly.type
_entity_poly.pdbx_seq_one_letter_code
_entity_poly.pdbx_strand_id
1 'polypeptide(L)'
;MPVLSQSYSPEDLEFGPRRKSFDIETSLATPWHSDSAFVTAWFNAMSLLFPLGEKSFIDSVVHFEDEIDDPRLKAEVAAFRAQESTHRVHHQKYNEVLCELRGYSLTRFEKALRERIAWAYRELPPRMLLAGTVANEHLTAIMAHDMLTHDDVLEGADPNIAELWRWHGVEETEHKAVAFDVFLAVGGTVSERRRALLLSTFFFFKDTIRNLCIQLQQSSIFQQGLCE
;
A
#
# COMPACT_ATOMS: atom_id res chain seq x y z
N MET A 1 32.99 20.49 -0.24
CA MET A 1 33.09 19.10 0.24
C MET A 1 32.18 18.28 -0.65
N PRO A 2 32.52 17.04 -1.05
CA PRO A 2 31.53 16.22 -1.75
C PRO A 2 30.34 16.02 -0.80
N VAL A 3 29.14 16.26 -1.31
CA VAL A 3 27.90 15.95 -0.60
C VAL A 3 27.88 14.43 -0.42
N LEU A 4 27.86 13.94 0.81
CA LEU A 4 27.71 12.51 1.08
C LEU A 4 26.34 12.09 0.53
N SER A 5 26.30 10.98 -0.18
CA SER A 5 25.02 10.47 -0.68
C SER A 5 24.04 10.25 0.49
N GLN A 6 22.82 10.70 0.33
CA GLN A 6 21.72 10.49 1.27
C GLN A 6 20.88 9.26 0.88
N SER A 7 21.08 8.74 -0.35
CA SER A 7 20.45 7.51 -0.81
C SER A 7 21.28 6.30 -0.44
N TYR A 8 20.62 5.28 0.12
CA TYR A 8 21.17 3.95 0.41
C TYR A 8 20.65 2.88 -0.56
N SER A 9 19.92 3.28 -1.60
CA SER A 9 19.54 2.37 -2.69
C SER A 9 20.79 1.86 -3.42
N PRO A 10 20.80 0.62 -3.98
CA PRO A 10 21.90 0.11 -4.80
C PRO A 10 22.26 1.09 -5.93
N GLU A 11 23.56 1.26 -6.22
CA GLU A 11 24.02 2.27 -7.19
C GLU A 11 23.51 2.01 -8.63
N ASP A 12 23.27 0.76 -8.95
CA ASP A 12 22.79 0.28 -10.25
C ASP A 12 21.26 0.17 -10.33
N LEU A 13 20.54 0.50 -9.25
CA LEU A 13 19.08 0.47 -9.24
C LEU A 13 18.54 1.77 -9.84
N GLU A 14 17.91 1.64 -11.00
CA GLU A 14 17.04 2.65 -11.59
C GLU A 14 15.61 2.13 -11.62
N PHE A 15 14.65 2.90 -11.13
CA PHE A 15 13.25 2.52 -11.10
C PHE A 15 12.33 3.67 -11.49
N GLY A 16 11.12 3.31 -11.88
CA GLY A 16 10.08 4.26 -12.25
C GLY A 16 8.78 3.52 -12.60
N PRO A 17 7.67 4.23 -12.77
CA PRO A 17 6.37 3.60 -12.95
C PRO A 17 6.29 2.80 -14.25
N ARG A 18 5.84 1.54 -14.14
CA ARG A 18 5.53 0.69 -15.28
C ARG A 18 4.10 0.91 -15.72
N ARG A 19 3.91 1.38 -16.94
CA ARG A 19 2.56 1.52 -17.50
C ARG A 19 1.97 0.16 -17.81
N LYS A 20 0.99 -0.26 -17.02
CA LYS A 20 0.22 -1.49 -17.21
C LYS A 20 -1.29 -1.19 -17.19
N SER A 21 -2.06 -2.11 -17.76
CA SER A 21 -3.51 -2.14 -17.63
C SER A 21 -3.91 -3.56 -17.23
N PHE A 22 -4.88 -3.68 -16.33
CA PHE A 22 -5.34 -4.96 -15.82
C PHE A 22 -6.83 -5.13 -16.12
N ASP A 23 -7.20 -6.29 -16.69
CA ASP A 23 -8.60 -6.66 -16.88
C ASP A 23 -9.10 -7.38 -15.64
N ILE A 24 -9.60 -6.60 -14.67
CA ILE A 24 -10.05 -7.11 -13.37
C ILE A 24 -11.57 -7.11 -13.21
N GLU A 25 -12.30 -6.57 -14.20
CA GLU A 25 -13.73 -6.26 -14.06
C GLU A 25 -14.60 -7.50 -13.88
N THR A 26 -14.24 -8.63 -14.52
CA THR A 26 -14.96 -9.89 -14.37
C THR A 26 -14.45 -10.74 -13.21
N SER A 27 -13.18 -10.66 -12.91
CA SER A 27 -12.51 -11.51 -11.90
C SER A 27 -12.94 -11.23 -10.47
N LEU A 28 -13.35 -9.99 -10.15
CA LEU A 28 -13.73 -9.58 -8.80
C LEU A 28 -15.17 -9.99 -8.40
N ALA A 29 -15.96 -10.50 -9.33
CA ALA A 29 -17.34 -10.93 -9.07
C ALA A 29 -17.45 -12.16 -8.16
N THR A 30 -16.45 -13.04 -8.18
CA THR A 30 -16.40 -14.30 -7.42
C THR A 30 -15.12 -14.37 -6.57
N PRO A 31 -14.97 -15.34 -5.65
CA PRO A 31 -13.68 -15.60 -5.02
C PRO A 31 -12.63 -15.86 -6.10
N TRP A 32 -11.67 -14.98 -6.21
CA TRP A 32 -10.68 -14.98 -7.28
C TRP A 32 -9.37 -15.70 -6.90
N HIS A 33 -9.23 -16.13 -5.64
CA HIS A 33 -8.04 -16.82 -5.16
C HIS A 33 -8.42 -18.18 -4.57
N SER A 34 -7.98 -19.26 -5.24
CA SER A 34 -8.13 -20.65 -4.77
C SER A 34 -9.57 -21.04 -4.39
N ASP A 35 -10.58 -20.44 -5.02
CA ASP A 35 -12.00 -20.57 -4.63
C ASP A 35 -12.26 -20.28 -3.14
N SER A 36 -11.34 -19.61 -2.48
CA SER A 36 -11.40 -19.28 -1.05
C SER A 36 -11.94 -17.87 -0.82
N ALA A 37 -13.12 -17.78 -0.21
CA ALA A 37 -13.67 -16.49 0.21
C ALA A 37 -12.76 -15.77 1.23
N PHE A 38 -12.09 -16.53 2.11
CA PHE A 38 -11.19 -15.96 3.12
C PHE A 38 -9.93 -15.36 2.49
N VAL A 39 -9.22 -16.12 1.64
CA VAL A 39 -7.98 -15.65 1.01
C VAL A 39 -8.26 -14.47 0.08
N THR A 40 -9.33 -14.56 -0.74
CA THR A 40 -9.79 -13.45 -1.57
C THR A 40 -10.09 -12.20 -0.75
N ALA A 41 -10.83 -12.33 0.35
CA ALA A 41 -11.18 -11.19 1.21
C ALA A 41 -9.96 -10.62 1.95
N TRP A 42 -8.92 -11.42 2.23
CA TRP A 42 -7.66 -10.95 2.80
C TRP A 42 -6.94 -9.98 1.86
N PHE A 43 -6.71 -10.37 0.60
CA PHE A 43 -6.10 -9.50 -0.40
C PHE A 43 -6.97 -8.26 -0.69
N ASN A 44 -8.28 -8.43 -0.85
CA ASN A 44 -9.20 -7.31 -1.01
C ASN A 44 -9.12 -6.32 0.17
N ALA A 45 -9.00 -6.83 1.41
CA ALA A 45 -8.92 -5.98 2.60
C ALA A 45 -7.65 -5.12 2.64
N MET A 46 -6.54 -5.63 2.11
CA MET A 46 -5.31 -4.85 1.94
C MET A 46 -5.48 -3.79 0.84
N SER A 47 -5.99 -4.19 -0.35
CA SER A 47 -6.25 -3.25 -1.44
C SER A 47 -7.11 -2.06 -1.01
N LEU A 48 -8.13 -2.28 -0.15
CA LEU A 48 -8.99 -1.22 0.38
C LEU A 48 -8.27 -0.17 1.24
N LEU A 49 -7.04 -0.45 1.69
CA LEU A 49 -6.23 0.51 2.47
C LEU A 49 -5.28 1.33 1.59
N PHE A 50 -4.85 0.79 0.46
CA PHE A 50 -3.77 1.34 -0.35
C PHE A 50 -4.06 2.75 -0.89
N PRO A 51 -5.19 3.08 -1.55
CA PRO A 51 -5.35 4.38 -2.18
C PRO A 51 -5.23 5.57 -1.22
N LEU A 52 -5.71 5.43 0.01
CA LEU A 52 -5.59 6.46 1.03
C LEU A 52 -4.22 6.44 1.72
N GLY A 53 -3.66 5.25 1.92
CA GLY A 53 -2.33 5.06 2.49
C GLY A 53 -1.25 5.67 1.60
N GLU A 54 -1.20 5.24 0.34
CA GLU A 54 -0.24 5.69 -0.67
C GLU A 54 -0.32 7.20 -0.91
N LYS A 55 -1.54 7.78 -0.91
CA LYS A 55 -1.63 9.25 -0.92
C LYS A 55 -0.92 9.87 0.28
N SER A 56 -1.08 9.31 1.47
CA SER A 56 -0.41 9.86 2.65
C SER A 56 1.11 9.65 2.62
N PHE A 57 1.58 8.58 1.96
CA PHE A 57 3.00 8.32 1.76
C PHE A 57 3.62 9.38 0.84
N ILE A 58 3.01 9.61 -0.32
CA ILE A 58 3.42 10.67 -1.24
C ILE A 58 3.48 12.02 -0.52
N ASP A 59 2.41 12.40 0.17
CA ASP A 59 2.32 13.72 0.83
C ASP A 59 3.44 13.89 1.88
N SER A 60 3.76 12.84 2.65
CA SER A 60 4.76 12.90 3.71
C SER A 60 6.20 12.94 3.18
N VAL A 61 6.49 12.25 2.07
CA VAL A 61 7.82 12.23 1.44
C VAL A 61 8.05 13.55 0.71
N VAL A 62 7.08 13.99 -0.11
CA VAL A 62 7.18 15.24 -0.90
C VAL A 62 7.27 16.47 0.01
N HIS A 63 6.70 16.42 1.22
CA HIS A 63 6.81 17.52 2.19
C HIS A 63 8.27 17.94 2.45
N PHE A 64 9.20 17.01 2.35
CA PHE A 64 10.63 17.24 2.63
C PHE A 64 11.50 17.35 1.37
N GLU A 65 10.91 17.34 0.17
CA GLU A 65 11.65 17.33 -1.10
C GLU A 65 12.64 18.51 -1.21
N ASP A 66 12.27 19.69 -0.70
CA ASP A 66 13.10 20.90 -0.71
C ASP A 66 14.25 20.85 0.32
N GLU A 67 14.18 19.97 1.32
CA GLU A 67 15.22 19.80 2.35
C GLU A 67 16.27 18.74 1.95
N ILE A 68 16.09 18.05 0.84
CA ILE A 68 17.03 17.04 0.31
C ILE A 68 18.06 17.75 -0.55
N ASP A 69 19.34 17.55 -0.29
CA ASP A 69 20.44 18.11 -1.11
C ASP A 69 20.96 17.13 -2.16
N ASP A 70 20.83 15.82 -1.93
CA ASP A 70 21.31 14.77 -2.83
C ASP A 70 20.44 14.68 -4.10
N PRO A 71 21.01 14.96 -5.30
CA PRO A 71 20.26 14.88 -6.56
C PRO A 71 19.71 13.48 -6.86
N ARG A 72 20.43 12.44 -6.41
CA ARG A 72 20.00 11.05 -6.57
C ARG A 72 18.76 10.77 -5.75
N LEU A 73 18.77 11.10 -4.46
CA LEU A 73 17.61 10.93 -3.60
C LEU A 73 16.40 11.74 -4.11
N LYS A 74 16.62 12.96 -4.64
CA LYS A 74 15.55 13.73 -5.31
C LYS A 74 14.94 12.99 -6.51
N ALA A 75 15.77 12.38 -7.34
CA ALA A 75 15.30 11.59 -8.47
C ALA A 75 14.50 10.35 -8.01
N GLU A 76 14.97 9.68 -6.95
CA GLU A 76 14.28 8.54 -6.34
C GLU A 76 12.93 8.95 -5.71
N VAL A 77 12.85 10.12 -5.06
CA VAL A 77 11.58 10.69 -4.56
C VAL A 77 10.60 10.96 -5.71
N ALA A 78 11.09 11.48 -6.83
CA ALA A 78 10.23 11.70 -8.00
C ALA A 78 9.71 10.38 -8.59
N ALA A 79 10.55 9.35 -8.66
CA ALA A 79 10.19 8.01 -9.11
C ALA A 79 9.20 7.33 -8.14
N PHE A 80 9.45 7.38 -6.84
CA PHE A 80 8.56 6.93 -5.77
C PHE A 80 7.17 7.54 -5.92
N ARG A 81 7.09 8.88 -5.98
CA ARG A 81 5.82 9.59 -6.17
C ARG A 81 5.07 9.13 -7.42
N ALA A 82 5.79 8.83 -8.51
CA ALA A 82 5.17 8.38 -9.75
C ALA A 82 4.64 6.94 -9.64
N GLN A 83 5.40 6.01 -9.03
CA GLN A 83 4.96 4.63 -8.78
C GLN A 83 3.75 4.61 -7.85
N GLU A 84 3.82 5.26 -6.68
CA GLU A 84 2.73 5.37 -5.72
C GLU A 84 1.45 5.98 -6.31
N SER A 85 1.59 7.01 -7.18
CA SER A 85 0.44 7.59 -7.88
C SER A 85 -0.24 6.59 -8.81
N THR A 86 0.53 5.70 -9.43
CA THR A 86 0.03 4.65 -10.32
C THR A 86 -0.63 3.52 -9.52
N HIS A 87 -0.03 3.09 -8.41
CA HIS A 87 -0.60 2.13 -7.47
C HIS A 87 -1.98 2.59 -6.99
N ARG A 88 -2.08 3.84 -6.53
CA ARG A 88 -3.35 4.46 -6.12
C ARG A 88 -4.45 4.36 -7.18
N VAL A 89 -4.14 4.67 -8.42
CA VAL A 89 -5.12 4.62 -9.52
C VAL A 89 -5.63 3.21 -9.73
N HIS A 90 -4.72 2.22 -9.76
CA HIS A 90 -5.09 0.82 -9.99
C HIS A 90 -5.88 0.23 -8.81
N HIS A 91 -5.43 0.44 -7.58
CA HIS A 91 -6.15 -0.03 -6.39
C HIS A 91 -7.46 0.73 -6.15
N GLN A 92 -7.55 2.00 -6.52
CA GLN A 92 -8.82 2.73 -6.49
C GLN A 92 -9.84 2.09 -7.46
N LYS A 93 -9.44 1.84 -8.71
CA LYS A 93 -10.29 1.14 -9.69
C LYS A 93 -10.68 -0.27 -9.19
N TYR A 94 -9.71 -1.01 -8.67
CA TYR A 94 -9.94 -2.33 -8.08
C TYR A 94 -11.03 -2.28 -6.98
N ASN A 95 -10.90 -1.35 -6.06
CA ASN A 95 -11.82 -1.22 -4.92
C ASN A 95 -13.22 -0.76 -5.36
N GLU A 96 -13.33 0.12 -6.34
CA GLU A 96 -14.60 0.56 -6.93
C GLU A 96 -15.33 -0.60 -7.60
N VAL A 97 -14.64 -1.34 -8.48
CA VAL A 97 -15.19 -2.52 -9.16
C VAL A 97 -15.58 -3.61 -8.16
N LEU A 98 -14.72 -3.91 -7.18
CA LEU A 98 -15.03 -4.85 -6.10
C LEU A 98 -16.32 -4.48 -5.36
N CYS A 99 -16.43 -3.21 -4.97
CA CYS A 99 -17.58 -2.72 -4.21
C CYS A 99 -18.87 -2.74 -5.05
N GLU A 100 -18.78 -2.37 -6.33
CA GLU A 100 -19.92 -2.41 -7.25
C GLU A 100 -20.42 -3.85 -7.45
N LEU A 101 -19.55 -4.77 -7.81
CA LEU A 101 -19.91 -6.17 -8.11
C LEU A 101 -20.41 -6.94 -6.89
N ARG A 102 -19.94 -6.59 -5.69
CA ARG A 102 -20.30 -7.27 -4.44
C ARG A 102 -21.37 -6.53 -3.63
N GLY A 103 -21.86 -5.39 -4.08
CA GLY A 103 -22.81 -4.56 -3.32
C GLY A 103 -22.22 -3.99 -2.03
N TYR A 104 -20.92 -3.73 -2.00
CA TYR A 104 -20.23 -3.18 -0.82
C TYR A 104 -20.22 -1.66 -0.84
N SER A 105 -20.09 -1.05 0.33
CA SER A 105 -19.90 0.40 0.47
C SER A 105 -18.41 0.73 0.65
N LEU A 106 -17.76 1.29 -0.36
CA LEU A 106 -16.36 1.74 -0.28
C LEU A 106 -16.15 2.75 0.86
N THR A 107 -17.07 3.70 1.01
CA THR A 107 -17.02 4.70 2.10
C THR A 107 -17.02 4.05 3.50
N ARG A 108 -17.74 2.93 3.68
CA ARG A 108 -17.74 2.19 4.96
C ARG A 108 -16.38 1.57 5.27
N PHE A 109 -15.69 1.04 4.25
CA PHE A 109 -14.35 0.48 4.42
C PHE A 109 -13.32 1.57 4.74
N GLU A 110 -13.33 2.66 4.01
CA GLU A 110 -12.35 3.74 4.11
C GLU A 110 -12.52 4.60 5.37
N LYS A 111 -13.71 4.65 5.98
CA LYS A 111 -14.06 5.63 7.03
C LYS A 111 -13.01 5.71 8.15
N ALA A 112 -12.65 4.59 8.76
CA ALA A 112 -11.74 4.56 9.91
C ALA A 112 -10.32 5.03 9.54
N LEU A 113 -9.82 4.61 8.36
CA LEU A 113 -8.52 5.04 7.85
C LEU A 113 -8.52 6.52 7.50
N ARG A 114 -9.55 7.01 6.82
CA ARG A 114 -9.72 8.43 6.47
C ARG A 114 -9.75 9.34 7.70
N GLU A 115 -10.51 8.96 8.72
CA GLU A 115 -10.60 9.71 9.99
C GLU A 115 -9.23 9.72 10.71
N ARG A 116 -8.51 8.61 10.73
CA ARG A 116 -7.18 8.52 11.35
C ARG A 116 -6.13 9.33 10.58
N ILE A 117 -6.11 9.28 9.25
CA ILE A 117 -5.22 10.10 8.44
C ILE A 117 -5.51 11.59 8.67
N ALA A 118 -6.77 12.00 8.67
CA ALA A 118 -7.17 13.38 8.93
C ALA A 118 -6.74 13.85 10.34
N TRP A 119 -6.88 12.97 11.34
CA TRP A 119 -6.37 13.23 12.69
C TRP A 119 -4.83 13.38 12.69
N ALA A 120 -4.13 12.46 12.02
CA ALA A 120 -2.67 12.48 11.98
C ALA A 120 -2.12 13.76 11.33
N TYR A 121 -2.71 14.21 10.22
CA TYR A 121 -2.32 15.48 9.58
C TYR A 121 -2.54 16.70 10.46
N ARG A 122 -3.54 16.68 11.33
CA ARG A 122 -3.83 17.79 12.23
C ARG A 122 -2.95 17.79 13.48
N GLU A 123 -2.65 16.61 14.02
CA GLU A 123 -2.06 16.49 15.36
C GLU A 123 -0.58 16.12 15.37
N LEU A 124 -0.07 15.50 14.31
CA LEU A 124 1.31 15.01 14.27
C LEU A 124 2.23 15.94 13.48
N PRO A 125 3.48 16.12 13.94
CA PRO A 125 4.46 16.84 13.14
C PRO A 125 4.79 16.09 11.86
N PRO A 126 5.14 16.79 10.75
CA PRO A 126 5.41 16.18 9.44
C PRO A 126 6.39 15.01 9.48
N ARG A 127 7.46 15.09 10.28
CA ARG A 127 8.44 14.00 10.42
C ARG A 127 7.85 12.73 11.05
N MET A 128 6.82 12.85 11.89
CA MET A 128 6.10 11.68 12.41
C MET A 128 5.17 11.05 11.36
N LEU A 129 4.62 11.85 10.45
CA LEU A 129 3.89 11.33 9.28
C LEU A 129 4.84 10.54 8.38
N LEU A 130 6.01 11.10 8.08
CA LEU A 130 7.06 10.42 7.33
C LEU A 130 7.55 9.14 8.04
N ALA A 131 7.71 9.15 9.35
CA ALA A 131 8.03 7.93 10.10
C ALA A 131 6.95 6.85 9.97
N GLY A 132 5.68 7.25 9.89
CA GLY A 132 4.54 6.37 9.58
C GLY A 132 4.66 5.77 8.19
N THR A 133 5.03 6.55 7.18
CA THR A 133 5.31 6.07 5.83
C THR A 133 6.45 5.07 5.82
N VAL A 134 7.60 5.38 6.44
CA VAL A 134 8.73 4.44 6.58
C VAL A 134 8.29 3.09 7.17
N ALA A 135 7.38 3.13 8.15
CA ALA A 135 6.89 1.90 8.78
C ALA A 135 5.99 1.08 7.85
N ASN A 136 5.09 1.74 7.10
CA ASN A 136 4.20 1.04 6.16
C ASN A 136 4.98 0.51 4.95
N GLU A 137 5.89 1.30 4.37
CA GLU A 137 6.81 0.86 3.30
C GLU A 137 7.61 -0.39 3.71
N HIS A 138 8.04 -0.44 4.95
CA HIS A 138 8.72 -1.63 5.47
C HIS A 138 7.80 -2.86 5.52
N LEU A 139 6.53 -2.69 5.90
CA LEU A 139 5.55 -3.78 5.95
C LEU A 139 5.16 -4.24 4.54
N THR A 140 4.89 -3.31 3.62
CA THR A 140 4.54 -3.64 2.22
C THR A 140 5.71 -4.31 1.51
N ALA A 141 6.95 -3.84 1.71
CA ALA A 141 8.15 -4.48 1.15
C ALA A 141 8.38 -5.91 1.66
N ILE A 142 8.11 -6.21 2.95
CA ILE A 142 8.19 -7.58 3.48
C ILE A 142 7.13 -8.47 2.82
N MET A 143 5.89 -8.00 2.74
CA MET A 143 4.80 -8.77 2.12
C MET A 143 5.03 -8.96 0.62
N ALA A 144 5.54 -7.93 -0.08
CA ALA A 144 5.91 -8.00 -1.48
C ALA A 144 7.04 -9.02 -1.71
N HIS A 145 8.08 -8.99 -0.86
CA HIS A 145 9.17 -9.95 -0.93
C HIS A 145 8.68 -11.39 -0.74
N ASP A 146 7.84 -11.64 0.26
CA ASP A 146 7.25 -12.96 0.50
C ASP A 146 6.44 -13.43 -0.72
N MET A 147 5.55 -12.59 -1.23
CA MET A 147 4.72 -12.90 -2.41
C MET A 147 5.54 -13.16 -3.68
N LEU A 148 6.68 -12.47 -3.86
CA LEU A 148 7.52 -12.59 -5.06
C LEU A 148 8.50 -13.76 -4.99
N THR A 149 8.82 -14.24 -3.79
CA THR A 149 9.78 -15.33 -3.57
C THR A 149 9.14 -16.69 -3.29
N HIS A 150 7.83 -16.71 -3.03
CA HIS A 150 7.05 -17.91 -2.77
C HIS A 150 5.90 -18.03 -3.77
N ASP A 151 6.04 -18.93 -4.74
CA ASP A 151 5.08 -19.09 -5.85
C ASP A 151 3.68 -19.48 -5.37
N ASP A 152 3.56 -20.18 -4.23
CA ASP A 152 2.31 -20.65 -3.63
C ASP A 152 1.44 -19.51 -3.08
N VAL A 153 2.00 -18.33 -2.80
CA VAL A 153 1.22 -17.17 -2.28
C VAL A 153 0.12 -16.73 -3.25
N LEU A 154 0.37 -16.81 -4.56
CA LEU A 154 -0.62 -16.48 -5.61
C LEU A 154 -1.02 -17.72 -6.45
N GLU A 155 -0.70 -18.93 -5.98
CA GLU A 155 -1.14 -20.14 -6.65
C GLU A 155 -2.68 -20.27 -6.59
N GLY A 156 -3.28 -20.57 -7.74
CA GLY A 156 -4.75 -20.66 -7.87
C GLY A 156 -5.48 -19.32 -7.85
N ALA A 157 -4.76 -18.20 -7.93
CA ALA A 157 -5.37 -16.87 -8.10
C ALA A 157 -5.74 -16.62 -9.56
N ASP A 158 -6.76 -15.80 -9.81
CA ASP A 158 -7.05 -15.27 -11.14
C ASP A 158 -5.81 -14.60 -11.75
N PRO A 159 -5.43 -14.94 -13.00
CA PRO A 159 -4.17 -14.47 -13.59
C PRO A 159 -4.06 -12.95 -13.69
N ASN A 160 -5.16 -12.22 -13.98
CA ASN A 160 -5.14 -10.77 -14.13
C ASN A 160 -4.95 -10.09 -12.77
N ILE A 161 -5.60 -10.62 -11.74
CA ILE A 161 -5.46 -10.13 -10.37
C ILE A 161 -4.06 -10.46 -9.82
N ALA A 162 -3.58 -11.68 -10.04
CA ALA A 162 -2.23 -12.08 -9.66
C ALA A 162 -1.16 -11.22 -10.35
N GLU A 163 -1.37 -10.83 -11.61
CA GLU A 163 -0.46 -9.93 -12.32
C GLU A 163 -0.45 -8.51 -11.70
N LEU A 164 -1.60 -7.98 -11.30
CA LEU A 164 -1.69 -6.69 -10.61
C LEU A 164 -0.89 -6.73 -9.29
N TRP A 165 -1.08 -7.77 -8.48
CA TRP A 165 -0.38 -7.91 -7.21
C TRP A 165 1.13 -8.10 -7.38
N ARG A 166 1.58 -8.91 -8.35
CA ARG A 166 3.02 -9.05 -8.66
C ARG A 166 3.64 -7.75 -9.16
N TRP A 167 2.93 -7.04 -10.06
CA TRP A 167 3.39 -5.75 -10.56
C TRP A 167 3.58 -4.75 -9.43
N HIS A 168 2.58 -4.61 -8.54
CA HIS A 168 2.67 -3.75 -7.36
C HIS A 168 3.84 -4.19 -6.47
N GLY A 169 3.93 -5.48 -6.12
CA GLY A 169 5.01 -6.00 -5.28
C GLY A 169 6.42 -5.77 -5.83
N VAL A 170 6.61 -5.82 -7.15
CA VAL A 170 7.91 -5.48 -7.76
C VAL A 170 8.24 -4.01 -7.50
N GLU A 171 7.32 -3.09 -7.75
CA GLU A 171 7.55 -1.65 -7.53
C GLU A 171 7.75 -1.32 -6.04
N GLU A 172 7.06 -1.98 -5.11
CA GLU A 172 7.28 -1.90 -3.65
C GLU A 172 8.71 -2.31 -3.24
N THR A 173 9.28 -3.33 -3.87
CA THR A 173 10.65 -3.75 -3.57
C THR A 173 11.70 -2.79 -4.11
N GLU A 174 11.41 -2.06 -5.17
CA GLU A 174 12.31 -1.09 -5.79
C GLU A 174 12.45 0.17 -4.96
N HIS A 175 11.34 0.74 -4.52
CA HIS A 175 11.34 2.04 -3.83
C HIS A 175 11.37 1.96 -2.29
N LYS A 176 11.45 0.78 -1.72
CA LYS A 176 11.36 0.51 -0.26
C LYS A 176 12.33 1.32 0.63
N ALA A 177 13.44 1.84 0.06
CA ALA A 177 14.42 2.62 0.82
C ALA A 177 14.10 4.13 0.82
N VAL A 178 13.35 4.64 -0.15
CA VAL A 178 13.19 6.08 -0.41
C VAL A 178 12.65 6.85 0.80
N ALA A 179 11.54 6.42 1.36
CA ALA A 179 10.95 7.08 2.52
C ALA A 179 11.89 7.05 3.75
N PHE A 180 12.65 5.96 3.92
CA PHE A 180 13.63 5.83 4.98
C PHE A 180 14.83 6.75 4.78
N ASP A 181 15.33 6.89 3.57
CA ASP A 181 16.46 7.74 3.24
C ASP A 181 16.09 9.22 3.43
N VAL A 182 14.90 9.63 2.97
CA VAL A 182 14.36 10.97 3.28
C VAL A 182 14.22 11.19 4.79
N PHE A 183 13.71 10.20 5.53
CA PHE A 183 13.57 10.31 6.98
C PHE A 183 14.92 10.52 7.69
N LEU A 184 15.98 9.83 7.25
CA LEU A 184 17.33 10.02 7.76
C LEU A 184 17.90 11.39 7.38
N ALA A 185 17.70 11.83 6.13
CA ALA A 185 18.18 13.11 5.63
C ALA A 185 17.64 14.31 6.45
N VAL A 186 16.38 14.21 6.92
CA VAL A 186 15.75 15.26 7.74
C VAL A 186 15.91 15.04 9.25
N GLY A 187 16.88 14.22 9.65
CA GLY A 187 17.25 14.03 11.06
C GLY A 187 16.29 13.15 11.85
N GLY A 188 15.64 12.21 11.18
CA GLY A 188 14.76 11.24 11.81
C GLY A 188 15.48 10.33 12.81
N THR A 189 14.83 10.01 13.93
CA THR A 189 15.42 9.28 15.05
C THR A 189 14.94 7.83 15.14
N VAL A 190 15.77 6.95 15.70
CA VAL A 190 15.41 5.55 15.96
C VAL A 190 14.16 5.45 16.86
N SER A 191 14.00 6.38 17.81
CA SER A 191 12.83 6.38 18.71
C SER A 191 11.53 6.68 17.95
N GLU A 192 11.53 7.67 17.04
CA GLU A 192 10.39 8.00 16.19
C GLU A 192 10.04 6.80 15.31
N ARG A 193 11.04 6.21 14.62
CA ARG A 193 10.85 5.05 13.77
C ARG A 193 10.26 3.84 14.51
N ARG A 194 10.77 3.52 15.72
CA ARG A 194 10.22 2.40 16.51
C ARG A 194 8.78 2.64 16.94
N ARG A 195 8.43 3.85 17.35
CA ARG A 195 7.05 4.23 17.72
C ARG A 195 6.13 4.12 16.49
N ALA A 196 6.55 4.67 15.36
CA ALA A 196 5.81 4.59 14.11
C ALA A 196 5.60 3.14 13.69
N LEU A 197 6.65 2.29 13.72
CA LEU A 197 6.54 0.89 13.34
C LEU A 197 5.49 0.15 14.19
N LEU A 198 5.53 0.29 15.51
CA LEU A 198 4.56 -0.36 16.39
C LEU A 198 3.13 0.10 16.12
N LEU A 199 2.91 1.40 15.97
CA LEU A 199 1.58 1.95 15.73
C LEU A 199 1.07 1.62 14.34
N SER A 200 1.89 1.76 13.29
CA SER A 200 1.51 1.43 11.92
C SER A 200 1.20 -0.05 11.77
N THR A 201 2.02 -0.94 12.34
CA THR A 201 1.76 -2.39 12.32
C THR A 201 0.42 -2.71 12.99
N PHE A 202 0.18 -2.15 14.17
CA PHE A 202 -1.10 -2.36 14.87
C PHE A 202 -2.31 -1.90 14.05
N PHE A 203 -2.25 -0.69 13.50
CA PHE A 203 -3.37 -0.15 12.73
C PHE A 203 -3.55 -0.82 11.38
N PHE A 204 -2.46 -1.18 10.69
CA PHE A 204 -2.50 -1.91 9.44
C PHE A 204 -3.26 -3.24 9.59
N PHE A 205 -2.85 -4.07 10.55
CA PHE A 205 -3.52 -5.35 10.79
C PHE A 205 -4.94 -5.19 11.34
N LYS A 206 -5.16 -4.23 12.24
CA LYS A 206 -6.51 -3.92 12.75
C LYS A 206 -7.48 -3.58 11.63
N ASP A 207 -7.07 -2.70 10.69
CA ASP A 207 -7.94 -2.27 9.60
C ASP A 207 -8.11 -3.38 8.55
N THR A 208 -7.04 -4.13 8.23
CA THR A 208 -7.12 -5.30 7.35
C THR A 208 -8.10 -6.33 7.91
N ILE A 209 -7.98 -6.71 9.18
CA ILE A 209 -8.89 -7.67 9.83
C ILE A 209 -10.33 -7.13 9.87
N ARG A 210 -10.51 -5.84 10.18
CA ARG A 210 -11.83 -5.21 10.15
C ARG A 210 -12.47 -5.31 8.77
N ASN A 211 -11.74 -4.96 7.72
CA ASN A 211 -12.23 -4.99 6.34
C ASN A 211 -12.48 -6.43 5.87
N LEU A 212 -11.63 -7.37 6.25
CA LEU A 212 -11.84 -8.81 6.05
C LEU A 212 -13.14 -9.29 6.69
N CYS A 213 -13.35 -8.99 7.99
CA CYS A 213 -14.55 -9.41 8.71
C CYS A 213 -15.83 -8.84 8.08
N ILE A 214 -15.81 -7.57 7.65
CA ILE A 214 -16.97 -6.95 6.97
C ILE A 214 -17.30 -7.70 5.67
N GLN A 215 -16.29 -8.03 4.86
CA GLN A 215 -16.49 -8.77 3.60
C GLN A 215 -17.06 -10.16 3.85
N LEU A 216 -16.52 -10.92 4.80
CA LEU A 216 -16.98 -12.27 5.12
C LEU A 216 -18.41 -12.28 5.64
N GLN A 217 -18.79 -11.30 6.49
CA GLN A 217 -20.18 -11.15 6.98
C GLN A 217 -21.14 -10.84 5.84
N GLN A 218 -20.79 -9.93 4.94
CA GLN A 218 -21.64 -9.56 3.81
C GLN A 218 -21.77 -10.70 2.79
N SER A 219 -20.71 -11.48 2.55
CA SER A 219 -20.76 -12.65 1.66
C SER A 219 -21.70 -13.74 2.20
N SER A 220 -21.75 -13.98 3.50
CA SER A 220 -22.67 -14.97 4.10
C SER A 220 -24.14 -14.54 4.01
N ILE A 221 -24.44 -13.25 4.20
CA ILE A 221 -25.79 -12.68 4.04
C ILE A 221 -26.25 -12.77 2.59
N PHE A 222 -25.34 -12.48 1.64
CA PHE A 222 -25.66 -12.56 0.20
C PHE A 222 -25.95 -14.00 -0.25
N GLN A 223 -25.21 -14.98 0.27
CA GLN A 223 -25.46 -16.41 -0.03
C GLN A 223 -26.81 -16.89 0.54
N GLN A 224 -27.21 -16.41 1.73
CA GLN A 224 -28.51 -16.77 2.32
C GLN A 224 -29.69 -16.16 1.55
N GLY A 225 -29.56 -14.93 1.04
CA GLY A 225 -30.60 -14.28 0.24
C GLY A 225 -30.78 -14.79 -1.19
N LEU A 226 -29.86 -15.61 -1.69
CA LEU A 226 -29.98 -16.30 -2.99
C LEU A 226 -30.65 -17.69 -2.88
N CYS A 227 -30.85 -18.18 -1.65
CA CYS A 227 -31.50 -19.48 -1.37
C CYS A 227 -32.95 -19.34 -0.94
N GLU A 228 -33.50 -18.13 -0.87
CA GLU A 228 -34.91 -17.80 -0.71
C GLU A 228 -35.54 -17.36 -2.05
#